data_a723f20f442f84c015875c2eca74a687
#
_entry.id   a723f20f442f84c015875c2eca74a687
#
_cell.length_a   1.000
_cell.length_b   1.000
_cell.length_c   1.000
_cell.angle_alpha   90.00
_cell.angle_beta   90.00
_cell.angle_gamma   90.00
#
_symmetry.space_group_name_H-M   'P 1'
#
loop_
_entity.id
_entity.type
_entity.pdbx_description
1 polymer ?
#
loop_
_entity_poly.entity_id
_entity_poly.type
_entity_poly.pdbx_seq_one_letter_code
_entity_poly.pdbx_strand_id
1 'polypeptide(L)'
;MRGCEHLVSNQVLQKTIDELRAITRIDLCVMSLEGQKVASTFSEEGFEPEYVREFVKSPADSQVLQGYHFFKIYDDQNVEYVLVTSGGSEDAYMIGKIAVCEIQNLIVAYKERLDKNNFIQNLLLDNLLLVDIYNRAKKLRIDTEARRVVFIVETKYEKDNSAMETIKSLYASKP
;
A
#
# COMPACT_ATOMS: atom_id res chain seq x y z
N MET A 1 -2.88 21.22 7.30
CA MET A 1 -3.41 19.89 7.61
C MET A 1 -3.30 19.05 6.34
N ARG A 2 -2.24 18.24 6.20
CA ARG A 2 -2.17 17.24 5.12
C ARG A 2 -3.04 16.09 5.60
N GLY A 3 -4.18 15.82 4.95
CA GLY A 3 -4.95 14.62 5.19
C GLY A 3 -4.03 13.42 4.97
N CYS A 4 -4.05 12.45 5.88
CA CYS A 4 -3.38 11.17 5.70
C CYS A 4 -4.01 10.46 4.49
N GLU A 5 -3.56 10.79 3.28
CA GLU A 5 -3.77 9.92 2.13
C GLU A 5 -2.82 8.74 2.32
N HIS A 6 -3.33 7.66 2.86
CA HIS A 6 -2.60 6.41 2.94
C HIS A 6 -2.23 5.96 1.53
N LEU A 7 -0.96 5.67 1.31
CA LEU A 7 -0.42 5.28 0.00
C LEU A 7 -1.13 4.04 -0.56
N VAL A 8 -1.48 3.11 0.33
CA VAL A 8 -2.26 1.90 0.03
C VAL A 8 -3.64 2.05 0.65
N SER A 9 -4.70 1.71 -0.09
CA SER A 9 -6.06 1.82 0.46
C SER A 9 -6.27 0.85 1.62
N ASN A 10 -7.05 1.30 2.63
CA ASN A 10 -7.37 0.49 3.81
C ASN A 10 -8.02 -0.85 3.43
N GLN A 11 -8.80 -0.89 2.35
CA GLN A 11 -9.44 -2.11 1.85
C GLN A 11 -8.42 -3.15 1.37
N VAL A 12 -7.34 -2.72 0.71
CA VAL A 12 -6.29 -3.61 0.24
C VAL A 12 -5.49 -4.15 1.43
N LEU A 13 -5.13 -3.29 2.39
CA LEU A 13 -4.45 -3.71 3.61
C LEU A 13 -5.31 -4.71 4.40
N GLN A 14 -6.61 -4.43 4.56
CA GLN A 14 -7.53 -5.32 5.25
C GLN A 14 -7.59 -6.69 4.56
N LYS A 15 -7.79 -6.72 3.23
CA LYS A 15 -7.82 -7.96 2.47
C LYS A 15 -6.53 -8.76 2.65
N THR A 16 -5.37 -8.12 2.59
CA THR A 16 -4.06 -8.78 2.75
C THR A 16 -3.92 -9.44 4.12
N ILE A 17 -4.27 -8.74 5.20
CA ILE A 17 -4.17 -9.32 6.55
C ILE A 17 -5.25 -10.38 6.80
N ASP A 18 -6.44 -10.27 6.20
CA ASP A 18 -7.48 -11.30 6.26
C ASP A 18 -7.03 -12.60 5.60
N GLU A 19 -6.39 -12.52 4.43
CA GLU A 19 -5.81 -13.66 3.72
C GLU A 19 -4.68 -14.32 4.53
N LEU A 20 -3.78 -13.53 5.11
CA LEU A 20 -2.72 -14.03 5.98
C LEU A 20 -3.29 -14.71 7.23
N ARG A 21 -4.29 -14.11 7.88
CA ARG A 21 -4.96 -14.71 9.03
C ARG A 21 -5.64 -16.02 8.67
N ALA A 22 -6.30 -16.11 7.54
CA ALA A 22 -6.98 -17.33 7.08
C ALA A 22 -6.02 -18.52 6.97
N ILE A 23 -4.76 -18.27 6.57
CA ILE A 23 -3.72 -19.29 6.42
C ILE A 23 -3.06 -19.60 7.75
N THR A 24 -2.69 -18.57 8.51
CA THR A 24 -1.79 -18.68 9.68
C THR A 24 -2.51 -18.81 11.00
N ARG A 25 -3.78 -18.35 11.06
CA ARG A 25 -4.60 -18.23 12.28
C ARG A 25 -4.01 -17.27 13.32
N ILE A 26 -3.07 -16.42 12.93
CA ILE A 26 -2.50 -15.36 13.75
C ILE A 26 -3.20 -14.06 13.39
N ASP A 27 -3.69 -13.36 14.42
CA ASP A 27 -4.32 -12.06 14.21
C ASP A 27 -3.28 -10.98 13.96
N LEU A 28 -3.62 -10.07 13.02
CA LEU A 28 -2.77 -9.00 12.56
C LEU A 28 -3.52 -7.66 12.63
N CYS A 29 -2.80 -6.60 12.96
CA CYS A 29 -3.32 -5.24 12.94
C CYS A 29 -2.29 -4.29 12.33
N VAL A 30 -2.72 -3.50 11.35
CA VAL A 30 -1.92 -2.42 10.75
C VAL A 30 -2.38 -1.11 11.36
N MET A 31 -1.43 -0.35 11.93
CA MET A 31 -1.68 0.89 12.64
C MET A 31 -0.95 2.05 11.97
N SER A 32 -1.52 3.25 12.03
CA SER A 32 -0.80 4.48 11.71
C SER A 32 0.24 4.80 12.78
N LEU A 33 1.13 5.74 12.50
CA LEU A 33 2.16 6.18 13.45
C LEU A 33 1.57 6.87 14.69
N GLU A 34 0.35 7.40 14.57
CA GLU A 34 -0.41 8.01 15.67
C GLU A 34 -1.17 6.98 16.51
N GLY A 35 -1.09 5.69 16.15
CA GLY A 35 -1.78 4.61 16.84
C GLY A 35 -3.25 4.46 16.42
N GLN A 36 -3.63 4.97 15.24
CA GLN A 36 -4.96 4.73 14.67
C GLN A 36 -4.97 3.43 13.89
N LYS A 37 -6.06 2.67 14.02
CA LYS A 37 -6.26 1.43 13.30
C LYS A 37 -6.54 1.71 11.82
N VAL A 38 -5.74 1.10 10.94
CA VAL A 38 -5.89 1.16 9.49
C VAL A 38 -6.59 -0.10 8.96
N ALA A 39 -6.15 -1.27 9.44
CA ALA A 39 -6.74 -2.58 9.15
C ALA A 39 -6.51 -3.52 10.34
N SER A 40 -7.46 -4.40 10.66
CA SER A 40 -7.33 -5.31 11.80
C SER A 40 -8.13 -6.59 11.60
N THR A 41 -7.57 -7.70 12.06
CA THR A 41 -8.26 -8.99 12.19
C THR A 41 -8.56 -9.33 13.65
N PHE A 42 -8.11 -8.51 14.61
CA PHE A 42 -8.39 -8.71 16.02
C PHE A 42 -9.88 -8.52 16.32
N SER A 43 -10.47 -9.42 17.06
CA SER A 43 -11.83 -9.29 17.59
C SER A 43 -11.89 -8.30 18.76
N GLU A 44 -10.90 -8.34 19.64
CA GLU A 44 -10.69 -7.41 20.76
C GLU A 44 -9.21 -7.06 20.83
N GLU A 45 -8.88 -5.80 21.05
CA GLU A 45 -7.51 -5.33 21.16
C GLU A 45 -7.06 -5.38 22.61
N GLY A 46 -6.00 -6.14 22.86
CA GLY A 46 -5.36 -6.26 24.17
C GLY A 46 -4.18 -5.30 24.36
N PHE A 47 -4.00 -4.31 23.47
CA PHE A 47 -2.91 -3.33 23.56
C PHE A 47 -3.44 -1.90 23.37
N GLU A 48 -2.75 -0.94 24.00
CA GLU A 48 -3.13 0.46 23.91
C GLU A 48 -2.40 1.18 22.75
N PRO A 49 -3.03 2.15 22.07
CA PRO A 49 -2.39 2.95 21.01
C PRO A 49 -1.10 3.66 21.45
N GLU A 50 -0.92 3.88 22.75
CA GLU A 50 0.28 4.48 23.33
C GLU A 50 1.53 3.62 23.04
N TYR A 51 1.43 2.29 23.12
CA TYR A 51 2.55 1.39 22.81
C TYR A 51 3.04 1.53 21.38
N VAL A 52 2.13 1.80 20.42
CA VAL A 52 2.49 2.07 19.03
C VAL A 52 3.33 3.34 18.93
N ARG A 53 2.88 4.43 19.58
CA ARG A 53 3.58 5.72 19.57
C ARG A 53 4.96 5.66 20.22
N GLU A 54 5.09 4.90 21.29
CA GLU A 54 6.38 4.66 21.96
C GLU A 54 7.30 3.82 21.09
N PHE A 55 6.78 2.75 20.49
CA PHE A 55 7.55 1.88 19.60
C PHE A 55 8.05 2.63 18.35
N VAL A 56 7.25 3.51 17.76
CA VAL A 56 7.68 4.33 16.61
C VAL A 56 8.93 5.16 16.93
N LYS A 57 9.04 5.68 18.16
CA LYS A 57 10.20 6.47 18.62
C LYS A 57 11.42 5.61 18.95
N SER A 58 11.23 4.31 19.19
CA SER A 58 12.31 3.36 19.48
C SER A 58 13.22 3.18 18.25
N PRO A 59 14.53 2.93 18.41
CA PRO A 59 15.41 2.59 17.29
C PRO A 59 15.20 1.17 16.75
N ALA A 60 14.43 0.33 17.44
CA ALA A 60 14.21 -1.07 17.05
C ALA A 60 13.23 -1.18 15.87
N ASP A 61 13.52 -2.10 14.94
CA ASP A 61 12.63 -2.44 13.83
C ASP A 61 11.51 -3.38 14.23
N SER A 62 11.72 -4.14 15.30
CA SER A 62 10.71 -5.00 15.90
C SER A 62 10.91 -5.09 17.41
N GLN A 63 9.81 -5.26 18.15
CA GLN A 63 9.81 -5.36 19.60
C GLN A 63 8.62 -6.19 20.09
N VAL A 64 8.81 -6.91 21.21
CA VAL A 64 7.70 -7.59 21.91
C VAL A 64 7.26 -6.71 23.07
N LEU A 65 5.98 -6.36 23.11
CA LEU A 65 5.36 -5.60 24.19
C LEU A 65 4.04 -6.26 24.57
N GLN A 66 3.83 -6.53 25.85
CA GLN A 66 2.58 -7.10 26.39
C GLN A 66 2.12 -8.40 25.69
N GLY A 67 3.07 -9.21 25.19
CA GLY A 67 2.76 -10.45 24.48
C GLY A 67 2.37 -10.27 23.00
N TYR A 68 2.54 -9.09 22.45
CA TYR A 68 2.37 -8.78 21.03
C TYR A 68 3.72 -8.45 20.38
N HIS A 69 3.90 -8.85 19.13
CA HIS A 69 5.04 -8.39 18.33
C HIS A 69 4.64 -7.14 17.54
N PHE A 70 5.46 -6.11 17.65
CA PHE A 70 5.37 -4.87 16.91
C PHE A 70 6.47 -4.83 15.87
N PHE A 71 6.15 -4.40 14.63
CA PHE A 71 7.09 -4.28 13.52
C PHE A 71 6.89 -2.96 12.81
N LYS A 72 7.99 -2.30 12.45
CA LYS A 72 7.93 -1.13 11.57
C LYS A 72 7.82 -1.56 10.12
N ILE A 73 6.93 -0.92 9.39
CA ILE A 73 6.79 -1.04 7.95
C ILE A 73 7.33 0.25 7.35
N TYR A 74 8.30 0.11 6.47
CA TYR A 74 8.99 1.24 5.86
C TYR A 74 8.50 1.49 4.44
N ASP A 75 8.46 2.79 4.10
CA ASP A 75 8.44 3.29 2.76
C ASP A 75 9.76 4.00 2.50
N ASP A 76 10.66 3.37 1.72
CA ASP A 76 12.07 3.73 1.60
C ASP A 76 12.76 3.78 2.98
N GLN A 77 13.05 4.97 3.49
CA GLN A 77 13.70 5.18 4.80
C GLN A 77 12.75 5.69 5.89
N ASN A 78 11.47 5.92 5.54
CA ASN A 78 10.48 6.45 6.47
C ASN A 78 9.58 5.33 6.99
N VAL A 79 9.28 5.35 8.28
CA VAL A 79 8.26 4.45 8.83
C VAL A 79 6.90 4.93 8.34
N GLU A 80 6.12 4.05 7.71
CA GLU A 80 4.80 4.35 7.17
C GLU A 80 3.68 3.78 8.04
N TYR A 81 3.87 2.54 8.51
CA TYR A 81 2.92 1.84 9.37
C TYR A 81 3.64 1.07 10.48
N VAL A 82 2.87 0.66 11.46
CA VAL A 82 3.25 -0.35 12.46
C VAL A 82 2.34 -1.56 12.28
N LEU A 83 2.93 -2.74 12.13
CA LEU A 83 2.21 -4.01 12.18
C LEU A 83 2.29 -4.58 13.58
N VAL A 84 1.17 -5.08 14.08
CA VAL A 84 1.08 -5.80 15.36
C VAL A 84 0.55 -7.19 15.09
N THR A 85 1.21 -8.22 15.65
CA THR A 85 0.72 -9.62 15.61
C THR A 85 0.36 -10.11 16.99
N SER A 86 -0.68 -10.95 17.06
CA SER A 86 -1.07 -11.59 18.32
C SER A 86 -0.09 -12.70 18.70
N GLY A 87 0.19 -12.80 20.01
CA GLY A 87 1.07 -13.82 20.58
C GLY A 87 2.55 -13.45 20.56
N GLY A 88 3.28 -13.95 21.57
CA GLY A 88 4.73 -13.78 21.72
C GLY A 88 5.54 -14.96 21.18
N SER A 89 4.94 -15.86 20.38
CA SER A 89 5.60 -17.04 19.84
C SER A 89 6.54 -16.71 18.69
N GLU A 90 7.47 -17.61 18.40
CA GLU A 90 8.36 -17.51 17.24
C GLU A 90 7.56 -17.53 15.92
N ASP A 91 6.48 -18.31 15.85
CA ASP A 91 5.59 -18.33 14.70
C ASP A 91 4.93 -16.96 14.45
N ALA A 92 4.47 -16.28 15.52
CA ALA A 92 3.90 -14.95 15.41
C ALA A 92 4.94 -13.92 14.90
N TYR A 93 6.20 -14.06 15.32
CA TYR A 93 7.30 -13.25 14.81
C TYR A 93 7.54 -13.51 13.31
N MET A 94 7.63 -14.79 12.91
CA MET A 94 7.86 -15.15 11.51
C MET A 94 6.74 -14.66 10.59
N ILE A 95 5.49 -14.84 11.00
CA ILE A 95 4.32 -14.36 10.25
C ILE A 95 4.31 -12.84 10.18
N GLY A 96 4.67 -12.16 11.28
CA GLY A 96 4.83 -10.70 11.28
C GLY A 96 5.86 -10.23 10.25
N LYS A 97 7.00 -10.91 10.14
CA LYS A 97 8.03 -10.60 9.13
C LYS A 97 7.54 -10.81 7.70
N ILE A 98 6.79 -11.89 7.45
CA ILE A 98 6.18 -12.14 6.13
C ILE A 98 5.16 -11.05 5.80
N ALA A 99 4.30 -10.69 6.74
CA ALA A 99 3.31 -9.63 6.56
C ALA A 99 3.95 -8.25 6.29
N VAL A 100 5.04 -7.92 6.99
CA VAL A 100 5.83 -6.70 6.73
C VAL A 100 6.33 -6.69 5.29
N CYS A 101 6.96 -7.80 4.84
CA CYS A 101 7.48 -7.91 3.49
C CYS A 101 6.38 -7.74 2.44
N GLU A 102 5.22 -8.38 2.63
CA GLU A 102 4.08 -8.30 1.72
C GLU A 102 3.52 -6.87 1.65
N ILE A 103 3.32 -6.20 2.79
CA ILE A 103 2.82 -4.83 2.82
C ILE A 103 3.82 -3.86 2.20
N GLN A 104 5.13 -4.05 2.41
CA GLN A 104 6.16 -3.24 1.75
C GLN A 104 6.12 -3.41 0.22
N ASN A 105 5.94 -4.63 -0.28
CA ASN A 105 5.77 -4.88 -1.71
C ASN A 105 4.52 -4.19 -2.28
N LEU A 106 3.42 -4.18 -1.52
CA LEU A 106 2.22 -3.43 -1.88
C LEU A 106 2.49 -1.92 -1.97
N ILE A 107 3.19 -1.34 -0.99
CA ILE A 107 3.56 0.08 -0.99
C ILE A 107 4.34 0.43 -2.26
N VAL A 108 5.36 -0.37 -2.60
CA VAL A 108 6.17 -0.18 -3.82
C VAL A 108 5.31 -0.26 -5.08
N ALA A 109 4.45 -1.28 -5.19
CA ALA A 109 3.57 -1.46 -6.35
C ALA A 109 2.58 -0.30 -6.53
N TYR A 110 2.02 0.22 -5.43
CA TYR A 110 1.13 1.38 -5.46
C TYR A 110 1.87 2.66 -5.86
N LYS A 111 3.09 2.88 -5.36
CA LYS A 111 3.94 4.00 -5.78
C LYS A 111 4.24 3.96 -7.27
N GLU A 112 4.67 2.81 -7.79
CA GLU A 112 4.96 2.66 -9.22
C GLU A 112 3.72 2.94 -10.08
N ARG A 113 2.55 2.52 -9.62
CA ARG A 113 1.29 2.79 -10.31
C ARG A 113 0.93 4.29 -10.30
N LEU A 114 1.09 4.96 -9.17
CA LEU A 114 0.87 6.40 -9.05
C LEU A 114 1.85 7.17 -9.93
N ASP A 115 3.12 6.79 -9.93
CA ASP A 115 4.15 7.42 -10.77
C ASP A 115 3.85 7.28 -12.26
N LYS A 116 3.36 6.12 -12.71
CA LYS A 116 2.92 5.91 -14.10
C LYS A 116 1.72 6.79 -14.46
N ASN A 117 0.72 6.85 -13.60
CA ASN A 117 -0.46 7.68 -13.82
C ASN A 117 -0.08 9.17 -13.88
N ASN A 118 0.73 9.65 -12.94
CA ASN A 118 1.23 11.02 -12.91
C ASN A 118 2.06 11.35 -14.16
N PHE A 119 2.90 10.40 -14.61
CA PHE A 119 3.68 10.57 -15.83
C PHE A 119 2.77 10.73 -17.05
N ILE A 120 1.79 9.86 -17.24
CA ILE A 120 0.84 9.92 -18.37
C ILE A 120 0.02 11.21 -18.31
N GLN A 121 -0.47 11.60 -17.14
CA GLN A 121 -1.22 12.84 -16.96
C GLN A 121 -0.38 14.07 -17.36
N ASN A 122 0.86 14.16 -16.86
CA ASN A 122 1.75 15.27 -17.21
C ASN A 122 2.16 15.26 -18.68
N LEU A 123 2.29 14.07 -19.29
CA LEU A 123 2.54 13.93 -20.73
C LEU A 123 1.37 14.47 -21.56
N LEU A 124 0.13 14.14 -21.19
CA LEU A 124 -1.08 14.60 -21.87
C LEU A 124 -1.32 16.10 -21.71
N LEU A 125 -0.87 16.68 -20.59
CA LEU A 125 -0.99 18.12 -20.31
C LEU A 125 0.18 18.95 -20.87
N ASP A 126 1.11 18.33 -21.61
CA ASP A 126 2.32 18.98 -22.17
C ASP A 126 3.21 19.64 -21.10
N ASN A 127 3.22 19.09 -19.88
CA ASN A 127 3.97 19.61 -18.75
C ASN A 127 5.40 19.02 -18.63
N LEU A 128 5.86 18.24 -19.61
CA LEU A 128 7.15 17.55 -19.57
C LEU A 128 8.06 18.01 -20.72
N LEU A 129 9.33 18.22 -20.41
CA LEU A 129 10.35 18.40 -21.43
C LEU A 129 10.65 17.08 -22.14
N LEU A 130 11.01 17.13 -23.42
CA LEU A 130 11.26 15.93 -24.25
C LEU A 130 12.28 14.97 -23.62
N VAL A 131 13.35 15.53 -23.02
CA VAL A 131 14.39 14.75 -22.32
C VAL A 131 13.82 14.05 -21.08
N ASP A 132 12.94 14.72 -20.35
CA ASP A 132 12.29 14.15 -19.17
C ASP A 132 11.30 13.05 -19.54
N ILE A 133 10.59 13.20 -20.66
CA ILE A 133 9.67 12.18 -21.17
C ILE A 133 10.43 10.86 -21.38
N TYR A 134 11.54 10.91 -22.10
CA TYR A 134 12.34 9.71 -22.39
C TYR A 134 12.91 9.07 -21.13
N ASN A 135 13.52 9.87 -20.26
CA ASN A 135 14.15 9.39 -19.02
C ASN A 135 13.13 8.77 -18.06
N ARG A 136 11.97 9.43 -17.87
CA ARG A 136 10.89 8.93 -16.99
C ARG A 136 10.23 7.69 -17.57
N ALA A 137 9.95 7.66 -18.87
CA ALA A 137 9.38 6.48 -19.53
C ALA A 137 10.28 5.26 -19.34
N LYS A 138 11.60 5.41 -19.52
CA LYS A 138 12.58 4.35 -19.29
C LYS A 138 12.58 3.87 -17.83
N LYS A 139 12.59 4.80 -16.85
CA LYS A 139 12.52 4.48 -15.41
C LYS A 139 11.25 3.72 -15.07
N LEU A 140 10.11 4.13 -15.63
CA LEU A 140 8.79 3.52 -15.40
C LEU A 140 8.56 2.25 -16.26
N ARG A 141 9.56 1.81 -17.03
CA ARG A 141 9.47 0.66 -17.95
C ARG A 141 8.31 0.79 -18.95
N ILE A 142 8.09 2.02 -19.44
CA ILE A 142 7.11 2.30 -20.48
C ILE A 142 7.81 2.18 -21.83
N ASP A 143 7.32 1.30 -22.68
CA ASP A 143 7.84 1.16 -24.04
C ASP A 143 7.52 2.43 -24.83
N THR A 144 8.56 3.16 -25.27
CA THR A 144 8.44 4.43 -25.99
C THR A 144 8.13 4.24 -27.49
N GLU A 145 8.39 3.04 -28.02
CA GLU A 145 8.16 2.70 -29.42
C GLU A 145 6.76 2.13 -29.68
N ALA A 146 6.06 1.72 -28.62
CA ALA A 146 4.73 1.14 -28.74
C ALA A 146 3.72 2.18 -29.24
N ARG A 147 2.96 1.80 -30.27
CA ARG A 147 1.81 2.60 -30.72
C ARG A 147 0.72 2.61 -29.66
N ARG A 148 0.23 3.79 -29.32
CA ARG A 148 -0.82 3.97 -28.29
C ARG A 148 -1.97 4.77 -28.88
N VAL A 149 -3.17 4.44 -28.39
CA VAL A 149 -4.38 5.21 -28.68
C VAL A 149 -4.87 5.78 -27.35
N VAL A 150 -5.21 7.06 -27.35
CA VAL A 150 -5.79 7.74 -26.20
C VAL A 150 -7.29 7.87 -26.45
N PHE A 151 -8.09 7.42 -25.48
CA PHE A 151 -9.53 7.60 -25.47
C PHE A 151 -9.89 8.57 -24.36
N ILE A 152 -10.72 9.57 -24.68
CA ILE A 152 -11.35 10.43 -23.69
C ILE A 152 -12.79 9.98 -23.57
N VAL A 153 -13.18 9.57 -22.37
CA VAL A 153 -14.54 9.10 -22.07
C VAL A 153 -15.17 10.05 -21.07
N GLU A 154 -16.22 10.75 -21.51
CA GLU A 154 -17.01 11.59 -20.64
C GLU A 154 -18.07 10.73 -19.91
N THR A 155 -18.10 10.82 -18.57
CA THR A 155 -19.08 10.16 -17.75
C THR A 155 -20.05 11.17 -17.13
N LYS A 156 -21.33 10.82 -17.02
CA LYS A 156 -22.36 11.72 -16.46
C LYS A 156 -22.21 11.97 -14.96
N TYR A 157 -21.46 11.13 -14.26
CA TYR A 157 -21.25 11.19 -12.82
C TYR A 157 -19.75 11.07 -12.49
N GLU A 158 -19.22 11.99 -11.69
CA GLU A 158 -17.81 12.05 -11.28
C GLU A 158 -17.28 10.79 -10.55
N LYS A 159 -18.18 9.93 -10.06
CA LYS A 159 -17.82 8.69 -9.33
C LYS A 159 -18.23 7.40 -10.06
N ASP A 160 -18.48 7.46 -11.35
CA ASP A 160 -18.88 6.26 -12.09
C ASP A 160 -17.67 5.39 -12.47
N ASN A 161 -17.23 4.58 -11.51
CA ASN A 161 -16.17 3.58 -11.72
C ASN A 161 -16.61 2.49 -12.70
N SER A 162 -17.90 2.33 -12.98
CA SER A 162 -18.45 1.25 -13.84
C SER A 162 -17.97 1.39 -15.29
N ALA A 163 -17.90 2.62 -15.81
CA ALA A 163 -17.39 2.87 -17.16
C ALA A 163 -15.90 2.48 -17.28
N MET A 164 -15.09 2.81 -16.27
CA MET A 164 -13.67 2.45 -16.23
C MET A 164 -13.47 0.93 -16.12
N GLU A 165 -14.26 0.26 -15.29
CA GLU A 165 -14.21 -1.20 -15.14
C GLU A 165 -14.64 -1.90 -16.43
N THR A 166 -15.68 -1.42 -17.09
CA THR A 166 -16.14 -1.94 -18.38
C THR A 166 -15.05 -1.81 -19.45
N ILE A 167 -14.42 -0.64 -19.55
CA ILE A 167 -13.30 -0.43 -20.50
C ILE A 167 -12.14 -1.36 -20.17
N LYS A 168 -11.74 -1.48 -18.91
CA LYS A 168 -10.67 -2.40 -18.49
C LYS A 168 -10.99 -3.84 -18.86
N SER A 169 -12.23 -4.29 -18.62
CA SER A 169 -12.64 -5.65 -18.93
C SER A 169 -12.63 -5.96 -20.43
N LEU A 170 -13.00 -4.98 -21.27
CA LEU A 170 -12.97 -5.13 -22.73
C LEU A 170 -11.55 -5.27 -23.29
N TYR A 171 -10.55 -4.69 -22.64
CA TYR A 171 -9.15 -4.71 -23.10
C TYR A 171 -8.26 -5.67 -22.32
N ALA A 172 -8.68 -6.19 -21.16
CA ALA A 172 -7.93 -7.16 -20.38
C ALA A 172 -7.81 -8.55 -21.04
N SER A 173 -8.67 -8.84 -22.03
CA SER A 173 -8.75 -10.15 -22.69
C SER A 173 -8.02 -10.24 -24.05
N LYS A 174 -7.21 -9.22 -24.39
CA LYS A 174 -6.38 -9.30 -25.60
C LYS A 174 -4.92 -9.54 -25.22
N PRO A 175 -4.32 -10.64 -25.74
CA PRO A 175 -2.90 -10.94 -25.56
C PRO A 175 -2.00 -9.88 -26.17
#